data_b5b70c7d0998a10b7595de7bed085dee
#
_entry.id   b5b70c7d0998a10b7595de7bed085dee
#
_cell.length_a   1.000
_cell.length_b   1.000
_cell.length_c   1.000
_cell.angle_alpha   90.00
_cell.angle_beta   90.00
_cell.angle_gamma   90.00
#
_symmetry.space_group_name_H-M   'P 1'
#
loop_
_entity.id
_entity.type
_entity.pdbx_description
1 polymer ?
#
loop_
_entity_poly.entity_id
_entity_poly.type
_entity_poly.pdbx_seq_one_letter_code
_entity_poly.pdbx_strand_id
1 'polypeptide(L)'
;MQTQRSRAQESTDAIEKLYTTMRHLFNRGFYKPMGISGESLRESLLLLRPEIYGSIAQRQTELNGLLYVLDRLPIGIEQCRFINMISDEGYRRSHFDPIIPPKRRRNCYRIDDEQMNIEITRGRSDIYDILTHLTFLFIESHKIAHSVLDEESDKISRDWEKIELLAQKKKLSQTERELALIHIGKVLGRTFEEILPAYHQLSSEKNPERFIQVIYWLGKIALEEILTDNKRVITFSPILRERLGHHIYGEIWANTLKETLSQHNLLQRPLHIISANMHSVMNALFASKALNIRRKEDTPWDTYIALSEEKNHALREQVTQYALAHGMLFIKDKSGTNIDVQIVDTALIPENEFFKKTITEEAPVLLVMDYAFGEQAYETIDELLKPYKTEGKSTFLNVVSVSIMGKAGILEGEKGDIMIPNAHIFEGTADNYPFENELSTSDFEGNGLRVFEGTMVTVLGTSLQNKDVLTYFHKSTWNVIGLEMEGAHYQKAIQSASKIRKSIRRDVKVRYAYYASDNPLETGSTLASGGLGLIGVKPTYLITHRILEQIGKEK
;
A
#
# COMPACT_ATOMS: atom_id res chain seq x y z
N MET A 1 15.93 -30.16 25.79
CA MET A 1 14.53 -30.08 25.39
C MET A 1 14.42 -28.95 24.37
N GLN A 2 14.30 -29.24 23.07
CA GLN A 2 13.90 -28.24 22.08
C GLN A 2 12.45 -27.90 22.39
N THR A 3 12.20 -26.70 22.90
CA THR A 3 10.86 -26.13 23.01
C THR A 3 10.30 -26.04 21.61
N GLN A 4 9.24 -26.79 21.34
CA GLN A 4 8.53 -26.75 20.07
C GLN A 4 7.98 -25.29 19.91
N ARG A 5 8.51 -24.54 18.95
CA ARG A 5 8.05 -23.17 18.67
C ARG A 5 6.57 -23.22 18.29
N SER A 6 5.80 -22.23 18.74
CA SER A 6 4.42 -22.12 18.29
C SER A 6 4.40 -21.74 16.81
N ARG A 7 3.36 -22.15 16.08
CA ARG A 7 3.19 -21.80 14.65
C ARG A 7 3.21 -20.28 14.41
N ALA A 8 2.64 -19.51 15.33
CA ALA A 8 2.69 -18.06 15.28
C ALA A 8 4.13 -17.51 15.34
N GLN A 9 4.99 -18.08 16.22
CA GLN A 9 6.40 -17.70 16.30
C GLN A 9 7.17 -18.04 15.03
N GLU A 10 6.95 -19.21 14.45
CA GLU A 10 7.57 -19.61 13.18
C GLU A 10 7.16 -18.67 12.04
N SER A 11 5.88 -18.25 12.02
CA SER A 11 5.36 -17.32 11.03
C SER A 11 5.93 -15.90 11.21
N THR A 12 6.08 -15.43 12.45
CA THR A 12 6.73 -14.14 12.75
C THR A 12 8.20 -14.16 12.31
N ASP A 13 8.95 -15.21 12.66
CA ASP A 13 10.34 -15.40 12.22
C ASP A 13 10.44 -15.41 10.67
N ALA A 14 9.45 -15.99 9.99
CA ALA A 14 9.39 -16.01 8.52
C ALA A 14 9.18 -14.61 7.93
N ILE A 15 8.34 -13.77 8.54
CA ILE A 15 8.11 -12.38 8.11
C ILE A 15 9.38 -11.55 8.29
N GLU A 16 10.05 -11.63 9.43
CA GLU A 16 11.32 -10.94 9.68
C GLU A 16 12.41 -11.38 8.69
N LYS A 17 12.48 -12.69 8.40
CA LYS A 17 13.40 -13.25 7.40
C LYS A 17 13.07 -12.73 6.00
N LEU A 18 11.79 -12.65 5.62
CA LEU A 18 11.35 -12.08 4.35
C LEU A 18 11.81 -10.62 4.21
N TYR A 19 11.53 -9.79 5.22
CA TYR A 19 11.91 -8.38 5.23
C TYR A 19 13.43 -8.19 5.08
N THR A 20 14.21 -8.89 5.89
CA THR A 20 15.68 -8.82 5.84
C THR A 20 16.22 -9.30 4.50
N THR A 21 15.69 -10.40 3.97
CA THR A 21 16.11 -10.97 2.68
C THR A 21 15.78 -10.02 1.53
N MET A 22 14.58 -9.45 1.48
CA MET A 22 14.18 -8.49 0.42
C MET A 22 15.09 -7.25 0.41
N ARG A 23 15.43 -6.71 1.59
CA ARG A 23 16.40 -5.60 1.71
C ARG A 23 17.79 -5.99 1.21
N HIS A 24 18.26 -7.20 1.55
CA HIS A 24 19.54 -7.71 1.09
C HIS A 24 19.56 -7.85 -0.45
N LEU A 25 18.53 -8.43 -1.05
CA LEU A 25 18.44 -8.61 -2.49
C LEU A 25 18.37 -7.27 -3.24
N PHE A 26 17.63 -6.31 -2.72
CA PHE A 26 17.60 -4.95 -3.25
C PHE A 26 19.00 -4.31 -3.25
N ASN A 27 19.71 -4.40 -2.14
CA ASN A 27 21.08 -3.84 -2.03
C ASN A 27 22.07 -4.57 -2.97
N ARG A 28 21.92 -5.88 -3.15
CA ARG A 28 22.72 -6.67 -4.08
C ARG A 28 22.51 -6.26 -5.55
N GLY A 29 21.30 -5.81 -5.91
CA GLY A 29 20.95 -5.29 -7.22
C GLY A 29 20.40 -6.30 -8.22
N PHE A 30 20.49 -7.60 -7.96
CA PHE A 30 19.88 -8.66 -8.77
C PHE A 30 19.76 -9.97 -8.02
N TYR A 31 18.83 -10.83 -8.47
CA TYR A 31 18.76 -12.23 -8.03
C TYR A 31 17.99 -13.11 -9.02
N LYS A 32 18.13 -14.42 -8.88
CA LYS A 32 17.38 -15.42 -9.63
C LYS A 32 16.30 -16.01 -8.70
N PRO A 33 15.01 -15.75 -8.92
CA PRO A 33 13.95 -16.17 -8.00
C PRO A 33 13.90 -17.68 -7.76
N MET A 34 14.10 -18.47 -8.80
CA MET A 34 14.08 -19.95 -8.72
C MET A 34 15.50 -20.54 -8.65
N GLY A 35 16.52 -19.72 -8.42
CA GLY A 35 17.88 -20.13 -8.12
C GLY A 35 18.19 -20.07 -6.61
N ILE A 36 19.45 -20.33 -6.24
CA ILE A 36 19.96 -20.28 -4.86
C ILE A 36 19.70 -18.90 -4.22
N SER A 37 19.88 -17.81 -4.99
CA SER A 37 19.69 -16.44 -4.47
C SER A 37 18.25 -16.09 -4.10
N GLY A 38 17.26 -16.84 -4.61
CA GLY A 38 15.84 -16.67 -4.28
C GLY A 38 15.32 -17.69 -3.23
N GLU A 39 16.15 -18.64 -2.81
CA GLU A 39 15.72 -19.75 -1.95
C GLU A 39 15.13 -19.27 -0.63
N SER A 40 15.80 -18.33 0.04
CA SER A 40 15.33 -17.80 1.33
C SER A 40 13.96 -17.11 1.24
N LEU A 41 13.64 -16.43 0.13
CA LEU A 41 12.30 -15.86 -0.06
C LEU A 41 11.25 -16.96 -0.23
N ARG A 42 11.54 -17.96 -1.07
CA ARG A 42 10.62 -19.07 -1.31
C ARG A 42 10.33 -19.86 -0.03
N GLU A 43 11.39 -20.25 0.71
CA GLU A 43 11.25 -20.97 1.98
C GLU A 43 10.42 -20.19 3.00
N SER A 44 10.72 -18.90 3.17
CA SER A 44 9.98 -18.06 4.13
C SER A 44 8.51 -17.92 3.74
N LEU A 45 8.20 -17.76 2.45
CA LEU A 45 6.81 -17.67 1.99
C LEU A 45 6.06 -19.01 2.12
N LEU A 46 6.74 -20.13 1.85
CA LEU A 46 6.20 -21.48 2.05
C LEU A 46 5.96 -21.79 3.54
N LEU A 47 6.83 -21.31 4.43
CA LEU A 47 6.68 -21.46 5.87
C LEU A 47 5.53 -20.59 6.41
N LEU A 48 5.47 -19.33 5.99
CA LEU A 48 4.46 -18.36 6.42
C LEU A 48 3.04 -18.77 6.01
N ARG A 49 2.85 -19.29 4.79
CA ARG A 49 1.53 -19.66 4.24
C ARG A 49 0.49 -18.56 4.46
N PRO A 50 0.67 -17.37 3.84
CA PRO A 50 -0.31 -16.28 3.97
C PRO A 50 -1.72 -16.74 3.59
N GLU A 51 -2.75 -16.16 4.22
CA GLU A 51 -4.16 -16.55 3.98
C GLU A 51 -4.54 -16.53 2.49
N ILE A 52 -4.03 -15.54 1.77
CA ILE A 52 -4.26 -15.38 0.32
C ILE A 52 -3.61 -16.50 -0.51
N TYR A 53 -2.59 -17.17 0.06
CA TYR A 53 -1.81 -18.24 -0.57
C TYR A 53 -1.89 -19.54 0.25
N GLY A 54 -3.03 -19.78 0.90
CA GLY A 54 -3.19 -20.85 1.90
C GLY A 54 -2.74 -22.24 1.44
N SER A 55 -2.88 -22.56 0.14
CA SER A 55 -2.43 -23.84 -0.45
C SER A 55 -1.04 -23.76 -1.11
N ILE A 56 -0.24 -22.71 -0.88
CA ILE A 56 1.08 -22.54 -1.54
C ILE A 56 2.00 -23.76 -1.38
N ALA A 57 1.94 -24.47 -0.24
CA ALA A 57 2.76 -25.64 0.03
C ALA A 57 2.20 -26.95 -0.58
N GLN A 58 1.01 -26.94 -1.16
CA GLN A 58 0.40 -28.11 -1.79
C GLN A 58 0.95 -28.28 -3.22
N ARG A 59 0.85 -29.50 -3.76
CA ARG A 59 1.24 -29.78 -5.14
C ARG A 59 0.31 -29.12 -6.17
N GLN A 60 -0.96 -28.98 -5.84
CA GLN A 60 -1.95 -28.34 -6.70
C GLN A 60 -1.71 -26.82 -6.78
N THR A 61 -2.03 -26.25 -7.94
CA THR A 61 -1.91 -24.79 -8.14
C THR A 61 -2.92 -24.04 -7.28
N GLU A 62 -2.47 -22.98 -6.60
CA GLU A 62 -3.30 -22.09 -5.79
C GLU A 62 -3.96 -21.03 -6.70
N LEU A 63 -5.18 -21.31 -7.18
CA LEU A 63 -5.85 -20.45 -8.15
C LEU A 63 -6.23 -19.08 -7.61
N ASN A 64 -6.75 -19.00 -6.39
CA ASN A 64 -7.16 -17.71 -5.81
C ASN A 64 -5.98 -16.77 -5.61
N GLY A 65 -4.88 -17.31 -5.10
CA GLY A 65 -3.63 -16.58 -4.98
C GLY A 65 -3.06 -16.17 -6.34
N LEU A 66 -3.13 -17.04 -7.34
CA LEU A 66 -2.69 -16.74 -8.70
C LEU A 66 -3.49 -15.57 -9.30
N LEU A 67 -4.82 -15.58 -9.19
CA LEU A 67 -5.68 -14.49 -9.63
C LEU A 67 -5.36 -13.19 -8.89
N TYR A 68 -5.15 -13.28 -7.57
CA TYR A 68 -4.81 -12.13 -6.73
C TYR A 68 -3.53 -11.44 -7.18
N VAL A 69 -2.46 -12.21 -7.47
CA VAL A 69 -1.18 -11.61 -7.90
C VAL A 69 -1.24 -11.09 -9.33
N LEU A 70 -1.94 -11.76 -10.25
CA LEU A 70 -2.11 -11.32 -11.63
C LEU A 70 -2.85 -9.97 -11.72
N ASP A 71 -3.80 -9.70 -10.82
CA ASP A 71 -4.46 -8.39 -10.73
C ASP A 71 -3.50 -7.26 -10.28
N ARG A 72 -2.36 -7.60 -9.66
CA ARG A 72 -1.38 -6.66 -9.08
C ARG A 72 -0.08 -6.56 -9.86
N LEU A 73 0.08 -7.42 -10.85
CA LEU A 73 1.23 -7.44 -11.76
C LEU A 73 0.81 -7.00 -13.17
N PRO A 74 1.72 -6.46 -13.97
CA PRO A 74 1.40 -6.03 -15.34
C PRO A 74 1.02 -7.20 -16.22
N ILE A 75 0.06 -6.98 -17.12
CA ILE A 75 -0.31 -7.95 -18.14
C ILE A 75 0.91 -8.29 -19.00
N GLY A 76 1.16 -9.57 -19.21
CA GLY A 76 2.33 -10.07 -19.95
C GLY A 76 3.53 -10.45 -19.07
N ILE A 77 3.44 -10.22 -17.74
CA ILE A 77 4.50 -10.61 -16.80
C ILE A 77 4.82 -12.10 -16.83
N GLU A 78 3.82 -12.93 -17.12
CA GLU A 78 3.94 -14.38 -17.25
C GLU A 78 4.85 -14.83 -18.39
N GLN A 79 5.12 -13.95 -19.34
CA GLN A 79 6.00 -14.18 -20.48
C GLN A 79 7.42 -13.68 -20.25
N CYS A 80 7.66 -12.98 -19.13
CA CYS A 80 8.93 -12.29 -18.90
C CYS A 80 9.93 -13.16 -18.16
N ARG A 81 11.13 -13.25 -18.72
CA ARG A 81 12.31 -13.84 -18.10
C ARG A 81 13.13 -12.81 -17.34
N PHE A 82 13.17 -11.58 -17.85
CA PHE A 82 13.91 -10.47 -17.28
C PHE A 82 12.93 -9.41 -16.76
N ILE A 83 12.96 -9.18 -15.44
CA ILE A 83 12.11 -8.19 -14.79
C ILE A 83 13.01 -7.17 -14.12
N ASN A 84 12.99 -5.93 -14.62
CA ASN A 84 13.82 -4.85 -14.12
C ASN A 84 12.97 -3.87 -13.31
N MET A 85 13.30 -3.69 -12.04
CA MET A 85 12.74 -2.62 -11.23
C MET A 85 13.55 -1.35 -11.46
N ILE A 86 12.87 -0.30 -11.89
CA ILE A 86 13.47 0.96 -12.31
C ILE A 86 12.87 2.13 -11.53
N SER A 87 13.58 3.25 -11.55
CA SER A 87 13.10 4.56 -11.16
C SER A 87 12.42 5.26 -12.35
N ASP A 88 12.12 6.55 -12.22
CA ASP A 88 11.82 7.39 -13.38
C ASP A 88 13.11 7.60 -14.20
N GLU A 89 13.31 6.78 -15.20
CA GLU A 89 14.47 6.73 -16.08
C GLU A 89 14.12 7.15 -17.52
N GLY A 90 13.12 7.99 -17.65
CA GLY A 90 12.74 8.58 -18.94
C GLY A 90 11.72 7.77 -19.75
N TYR A 91 11.30 6.60 -19.29
CA TYR A 91 10.33 5.77 -20.02
C TYR A 91 8.99 6.46 -20.24
N ARG A 92 8.56 7.34 -19.35
CA ARG A 92 7.33 8.17 -19.52
C ARG A 92 7.34 9.06 -20.76
N ARG A 93 8.54 9.37 -21.30
CA ARG A 93 8.74 10.18 -22.51
C ARG A 93 9.24 9.37 -23.68
N SER A 94 9.26 8.05 -23.57
CA SER A 94 9.67 7.13 -24.62
C SER A 94 8.50 6.73 -25.50
N HIS A 95 8.77 5.86 -26.47
CA HIS A 95 7.74 5.26 -27.34
C HIS A 95 7.03 4.06 -26.71
N PHE A 96 7.41 3.64 -25.49
CA PHE A 96 6.77 2.52 -24.81
C PHE A 96 5.47 2.96 -24.15
N ASP A 97 4.37 2.29 -24.46
CA ASP A 97 3.10 2.51 -23.79
C ASP A 97 3.10 1.91 -22.39
N PRO A 98 2.62 2.65 -21.37
CA PRO A 98 2.58 2.14 -20.01
C PRO A 98 1.50 1.08 -19.83
N ILE A 99 1.88 -0.06 -19.26
CA ILE A 99 0.96 -1.12 -18.82
C ILE A 99 0.73 -0.91 -17.33
N ILE A 100 -0.51 -0.62 -16.93
CA ILE A 100 -0.86 -0.36 -15.53
C ILE A 100 -1.58 -1.61 -14.98
N PRO A 101 -1.07 -2.23 -13.90
CA PRO A 101 -1.76 -3.35 -13.26
C PRO A 101 -3.15 -2.96 -12.76
N PRO A 102 -4.18 -3.84 -12.86
CA PRO A 102 -5.55 -3.51 -12.49
C PRO A 102 -5.73 -2.99 -11.06
N LYS A 103 -4.96 -3.53 -10.11
CA LYS A 103 -5.05 -3.20 -8.67
C LYS A 103 -3.83 -2.47 -8.10
N ARG A 104 -2.97 -1.93 -8.94
CA ARG A 104 -1.80 -1.13 -8.53
C ARG A 104 -1.60 0.06 -9.46
N ARG A 105 -1.16 1.19 -8.91
CA ARG A 105 -0.88 2.41 -9.66
C ARG A 105 0.62 2.53 -9.93
N ARG A 106 1.15 1.72 -10.85
CA ARG A 106 2.54 1.80 -11.27
C ARG A 106 2.63 1.64 -12.79
N ASN A 107 3.56 2.35 -13.41
CA ASN A 107 3.82 2.19 -14.83
C ASN A 107 4.75 1.00 -15.04
N CYS A 108 4.39 0.14 -15.96
CA CYS A 108 5.24 -0.96 -16.40
C CYS A 108 5.41 -0.86 -17.91
N TYR A 109 6.58 -1.25 -18.41
CA TYR A 109 6.92 -1.09 -19.82
C TYR A 109 7.42 -2.42 -20.36
N ARG A 110 6.76 -2.92 -21.40
CA ARG A 110 7.20 -4.11 -22.14
C ARG A 110 8.32 -3.70 -23.09
N ILE A 111 9.53 -4.18 -22.85
CA ILE A 111 10.70 -3.79 -23.66
C ILE A 111 10.84 -4.68 -24.88
N ASP A 112 10.66 -5.97 -24.67
CA ASP A 112 10.64 -7.00 -25.72
C ASP A 112 9.78 -8.20 -25.28
N ASP A 113 9.90 -9.32 -25.99
CA ASP A 113 9.09 -10.53 -25.73
C ASP A 113 9.38 -11.19 -24.38
N GLU A 114 10.53 -10.93 -23.76
CA GLU A 114 10.97 -11.55 -22.51
C GLU A 114 11.27 -10.55 -21.40
N GLN A 115 11.26 -9.22 -21.67
CA GLN A 115 11.67 -8.21 -20.71
C GLN A 115 10.56 -7.23 -20.34
N MET A 116 10.39 -7.03 -19.04
CA MET A 116 9.48 -6.06 -18.45
C MET A 116 10.22 -5.14 -17.47
N ASN A 117 10.04 -3.84 -17.66
CA ASN A 117 10.49 -2.84 -16.69
C ASN A 117 9.30 -2.39 -15.82
N ILE A 118 9.49 -2.34 -14.50
CA ILE A 118 8.49 -1.92 -13.52
C ILE A 118 8.99 -0.67 -12.80
N GLU A 119 8.29 0.44 -12.98
CA GLU A 119 8.64 1.71 -12.33
C GLU A 119 8.16 1.70 -10.86
N ILE A 120 9.11 1.86 -9.95
CA ILE A 120 8.86 1.94 -8.50
C ILE A 120 8.58 3.39 -8.13
N THR A 121 7.42 3.64 -7.53
CA THR A 121 6.94 4.99 -7.24
C THR A 121 6.57 5.22 -5.77
N ARG A 122 6.55 4.18 -4.94
CA ARG A 122 6.11 4.27 -3.53
C ARG A 122 7.10 3.63 -2.57
N GLY A 123 8.38 3.94 -2.75
CA GLY A 123 9.42 3.52 -1.82
C GLY A 123 9.71 2.01 -1.82
N ARG A 124 10.41 1.57 -0.77
CA ARG A 124 10.80 0.16 -0.63
C ARG A 124 9.63 -0.81 -0.43
N SER A 125 8.56 -0.37 0.21
CA SER A 125 7.38 -1.21 0.40
C SER A 125 6.72 -1.62 -0.92
N ASP A 126 6.82 -0.79 -1.97
CA ASP A 126 6.38 -1.15 -3.32
C ASP A 126 7.23 -2.30 -3.91
N ILE A 127 8.54 -2.30 -3.63
CA ILE A 127 9.44 -3.40 -4.00
C ILE A 127 9.06 -4.68 -3.26
N TYR A 128 8.81 -4.62 -1.95
CA TYR A 128 8.44 -5.79 -1.15
C TYR A 128 7.13 -6.40 -1.62
N ASP A 129 6.14 -5.58 -1.96
CA ASP A 129 4.86 -6.02 -2.56
C ASP A 129 5.11 -6.79 -3.87
N ILE A 130 5.93 -6.24 -4.78
CA ILE A 130 6.25 -6.88 -6.06
C ILE A 130 7.03 -8.18 -5.85
N LEU A 131 8.06 -8.18 -5.00
CA LEU A 131 8.88 -9.37 -4.75
C LEU A 131 8.05 -10.52 -4.16
N THR A 132 7.13 -10.21 -3.26
CA THR A 132 6.19 -11.19 -2.70
C THR A 132 5.33 -11.80 -3.79
N HIS A 133 4.70 -10.97 -4.62
CA HIS A 133 3.83 -11.43 -5.71
C HIS A 133 4.60 -12.26 -6.77
N LEU A 134 5.78 -11.81 -7.16
CA LEU A 134 6.62 -12.54 -8.11
C LEU A 134 7.11 -13.87 -7.54
N THR A 135 7.50 -13.92 -6.26
CA THR A 135 7.92 -15.16 -5.61
C THR A 135 6.79 -16.18 -5.62
N PHE A 136 5.57 -15.76 -5.25
CA PHE A 136 4.40 -16.62 -5.31
C PHE A 136 4.12 -17.08 -6.74
N LEU A 137 4.07 -16.15 -7.70
CA LEU A 137 3.82 -16.46 -9.13
C LEU A 137 4.78 -17.53 -9.66
N PHE A 138 6.05 -17.44 -9.29
CA PHE A 138 7.07 -18.37 -9.78
C PHE A 138 7.04 -19.72 -9.06
N ILE A 139 6.64 -19.75 -7.79
CA ILE A 139 6.35 -21.03 -7.10
C ILE A 139 5.21 -21.75 -7.83
N GLU A 140 4.11 -21.06 -8.14
CA GLU A 140 2.99 -21.67 -8.85
C GLU A 140 3.37 -22.08 -10.29
N SER A 141 4.19 -21.27 -10.97
CA SER A 141 4.77 -21.59 -12.27
C SER A 141 5.57 -22.92 -12.23
N HIS A 142 6.39 -23.13 -11.21
CA HIS A 142 7.13 -24.39 -11.04
C HIS A 142 6.24 -25.58 -10.67
N LYS A 143 5.16 -25.40 -9.91
CA LYS A 143 4.18 -26.47 -9.68
C LYS A 143 3.57 -26.96 -11.00
N ILE A 144 3.23 -26.04 -11.91
CA ILE A 144 2.73 -26.37 -13.25
C ILE A 144 3.79 -27.22 -14.00
N ALA A 145 5.06 -26.77 -14.01
CA ALA A 145 6.12 -27.49 -14.70
C ALA A 145 6.35 -28.90 -14.12
N HIS A 146 6.41 -29.03 -12.79
CA HIS A 146 6.56 -30.33 -12.13
C HIS A 146 5.36 -31.27 -12.33
N SER A 147 4.16 -30.74 -12.57
CA SER A 147 2.98 -31.56 -12.84
C SER A 147 2.99 -32.17 -14.24
N VAL A 148 3.75 -31.60 -15.17
CA VAL A 148 3.80 -32.01 -16.58
C VAL A 148 5.08 -32.71 -16.96
N LEU A 149 6.13 -32.59 -16.16
CA LEU A 149 7.42 -33.23 -16.37
C LEU A 149 7.49 -34.55 -15.56
N ASP A 150 7.78 -35.63 -16.24
CA ASP A 150 8.16 -36.88 -15.59
C ASP A 150 9.65 -36.82 -15.25
N GLU A 151 9.96 -36.63 -13.96
CA GLU A 151 11.33 -36.45 -13.47
C GLU A 151 12.24 -37.65 -13.71
N GLU A 152 11.69 -38.87 -13.89
CA GLU A 152 12.46 -40.08 -14.17
C GLU A 152 12.86 -40.21 -15.65
N SER A 153 12.05 -39.72 -16.55
CA SER A 153 12.23 -39.90 -18.01
C SER A 153 12.45 -38.63 -18.80
N ASP A 154 12.43 -37.45 -18.16
CA ASP A 154 12.44 -36.12 -18.77
C ASP A 154 11.36 -35.93 -19.88
N LYS A 155 10.30 -36.73 -19.82
CA LYS A 155 9.21 -36.68 -20.79
C LYS A 155 8.13 -35.71 -20.35
N ILE A 156 7.66 -34.94 -21.32
CA ILE A 156 6.55 -33.99 -21.13
C ILE A 156 5.22 -34.74 -21.32
N SER A 157 4.24 -34.42 -20.45
CA SER A 157 2.93 -35.06 -20.48
C SER A 157 2.14 -34.74 -21.77
N ARG A 158 1.33 -35.69 -22.26
CA ARG A 158 0.45 -35.48 -23.42
C ARG A 158 -0.57 -34.35 -23.20
N ASP A 159 -1.01 -34.11 -21.98
CA ASP A 159 -1.92 -33.02 -21.67
C ASP A 159 -1.24 -31.66 -21.93
N TRP A 160 0.06 -31.53 -21.60
CA TRP A 160 0.83 -30.32 -21.91
C TRP A 160 1.02 -30.11 -23.44
N GLU A 161 1.38 -31.14 -24.18
CA GLU A 161 1.50 -31.04 -25.64
C GLU A 161 0.22 -30.51 -26.28
N LYS A 162 -0.96 -30.93 -25.77
CA LYS A 162 -2.27 -30.44 -26.23
C LYS A 162 -2.49 -28.97 -25.87
N ILE A 163 -2.12 -28.54 -24.65
CA ILE A 163 -2.20 -27.14 -24.24
C ILE A 163 -1.31 -26.29 -25.15
N GLU A 164 -0.07 -26.71 -25.40
CA GLU A 164 0.87 -26.00 -26.26
C GLU A 164 0.33 -25.82 -27.69
N LEU A 165 -0.19 -26.87 -28.29
CA LEU A 165 -0.80 -26.81 -29.64
C LEU A 165 -2.00 -25.84 -29.71
N LEU A 166 -2.82 -25.79 -28.65
CA LEU A 166 -3.96 -24.90 -28.58
C LEU A 166 -3.54 -23.45 -28.25
N ALA A 167 -2.57 -23.25 -27.37
CA ALA A 167 -2.09 -21.93 -27.01
C ALA A 167 -1.37 -21.18 -28.15
N GLN A 168 -0.80 -21.90 -29.11
CA GLN A 168 -0.17 -21.31 -30.30
C GLN A 168 -1.17 -20.81 -31.34
N LYS A 169 -2.46 -21.18 -31.25
CA LYS A 169 -3.49 -20.69 -32.14
C LYS A 169 -3.90 -19.26 -31.81
N LYS A 170 -4.05 -18.42 -32.83
CA LYS A 170 -4.50 -17.04 -32.68
C LYS A 170 -5.92 -16.90 -32.12
N LYS A 171 -6.79 -17.89 -32.40
CA LYS A 171 -8.18 -17.94 -31.98
C LYS A 171 -8.64 -19.38 -31.84
N LEU A 172 -9.31 -19.70 -30.76
CA LEU A 172 -9.89 -21.00 -30.48
C LEU A 172 -11.39 -20.99 -30.75
N SER A 173 -11.91 -22.11 -31.31
CA SER A 173 -13.34 -22.41 -31.28
C SER A 173 -13.80 -22.72 -29.86
N GLN A 174 -15.10 -22.71 -29.62
CA GLN A 174 -15.65 -23.04 -28.28
C GLN A 174 -15.22 -24.45 -27.83
N THR A 175 -15.32 -25.45 -28.73
CA THR A 175 -14.91 -26.84 -28.42
C THR A 175 -13.41 -26.95 -28.11
N GLU A 176 -12.56 -26.23 -28.85
CA GLU A 176 -11.11 -26.22 -28.58
C GLU A 176 -10.79 -25.55 -27.23
N ARG A 177 -11.53 -24.52 -26.86
CA ARG A 177 -11.39 -23.83 -25.59
C ARG A 177 -11.79 -24.74 -24.42
N GLU A 178 -12.93 -25.42 -24.54
CA GLU A 178 -13.36 -26.40 -23.53
C GLU A 178 -12.35 -27.55 -23.39
N LEU A 179 -11.81 -28.04 -24.51
CA LEU A 179 -10.77 -29.05 -24.50
C LEU A 179 -9.49 -28.56 -23.82
N ALA A 180 -9.06 -27.32 -24.10
CA ALA A 180 -7.92 -26.69 -23.43
C ALA A 180 -8.13 -26.63 -21.92
N LEU A 181 -9.31 -26.21 -21.47
CA LEU A 181 -9.63 -26.14 -20.05
C LEU A 181 -9.60 -27.51 -19.37
N ILE A 182 -10.06 -28.59 -20.03
CA ILE A 182 -9.97 -29.95 -19.49
C ILE A 182 -8.49 -30.36 -19.27
N HIS A 183 -7.62 -30.10 -20.25
CA HIS A 183 -6.18 -30.40 -20.12
C HIS A 183 -5.52 -29.53 -19.06
N ILE A 184 -5.88 -28.25 -18.98
CA ILE A 184 -5.39 -27.33 -17.94
C ILE A 184 -5.81 -27.80 -16.55
N GLY A 185 -7.07 -28.24 -16.35
CA GLY A 185 -7.53 -28.78 -15.08
C GLY A 185 -6.62 -29.90 -14.57
N LYS A 186 -6.29 -30.86 -15.45
CA LYS A 186 -5.37 -31.96 -15.11
C LYS A 186 -3.98 -31.46 -14.71
N VAL A 187 -3.41 -30.53 -15.48
CA VAL A 187 -2.09 -29.95 -15.24
C VAL A 187 -2.05 -29.16 -13.93
N LEU A 188 -3.13 -28.45 -13.60
CA LEU A 188 -3.23 -27.70 -12.34
C LEU A 188 -3.60 -28.57 -11.13
N GLY A 189 -3.95 -29.85 -11.36
CA GLY A 189 -4.46 -30.75 -10.33
C GLY A 189 -5.86 -30.33 -9.84
N ARG A 190 -6.69 -29.76 -10.72
CA ARG A 190 -8.01 -29.20 -10.42
C ARG A 190 -9.07 -29.80 -11.31
N THR A 191 -10.31 -29.84 -10.83
CA THR A 191 -11.46 -30.20 -11.65
C THR A 191 -11.83 -29.09 -12.62
N PHE A 192 -12.64 -29.42 -13.63
CA PHE A 192 -13.14 -28.43 -14.59
C PHE A 192 -13.96 -27.33 -13.90
N GLU A 193 -14.82 -27.73 -12.93
CA GLU A 193 -15.64 -26.79 -12.15
C GLU A 193 -14.79 -25.83 -11.30
N GLU A 194 -13.66 -26.29 -10.75
CA GLU A 194 -12.77 -25.45 -9.95
C GLU A 194 -12.03 -24.39 -10.78
N ILE A 195 -11.73 -24.67 -12.05
CA ILE A 195 -11.01 -23.72 -12.91
C ILE A 195 -11.92 -22.72 -13.61
N LEU A 196 -13.21 -23.02 -13.80
CA LEU A 196 -14.16 -22.15 -14.49
C LEU A 196 -14.26 -20.74 -13.89
N PRO A 197 -14.34 -20.52 -12.58
CA PRO A 197 -14.34 -19.19 -11.99
C PRO A 197 -13.07 -18.40 -12.35
N ALA A 198 -11.90 -19.04 -12.28
CA ALA A 198 -10.63 -18.42 -12.66
C ALA A 198 -10.57 -18.06 -14.15
N TYR A 199 -11.04 -18.96 -15.00
CA TYR A 199 -11.19 -18.69 -16.43
C TYR A 199 -12.08 -17.46 -16.68
N HIS A 200 -13.26 -17.39 -16.08
CA HIS A 200 -14.19 -16.27 -16.28
C HIS A 200 -13.66 -14.94 -15.70
N GLN A 201 -12.86 -14.98 -14.66
CA GLN A 201 -12.26 -13.78 -14.07
C GLN A 201 -11.15 -13.19 -14.95
N LEU A 202 -10.28 -14.04 -15.54
CA LEU A 202 -9.15 -13.58 -16.35
C LEU A 202 -9.52 -13.35 -17.80
N SER A 203 -10.45 -14.12 -18.34
CA SER A 203 -10.85 -14.05 -19.75
C SER A 203 -12.00 -13.05 -19.94
N SER A 204 -11.94 -12.31 -21.03
CA SER A 204 -12.96 -11.34 -21.41
C SER A 204 -13.39 -11.57 -22.86
N GLU A 205 -14.47 -10.93 -23.30
CA GLU A 205 -14.88 -10.98 -24.73
C GLU A 205 -13.78 -10.52 -25.69
N LYS A 206 -12.93 -9.59 -25.25
CA LYS A 206 -11.79 -9.09 -26.04
C LYS A 206 -10.59 -10.04 -26.03
N ASN A 207 -10.42 -10.82 -24.98
CA ASN A 207 -9.34 -11.80 -24.83
C ASN A 207 -9.85 -13.07 -24.13
N PRO A 208 -10.62 -13.90 -24.84
CA PRO A 208 -11.22 -15.10 -24.26
C PRO A 208 -10.20 -16.20 -23.96
N GLU A 209 -9.01 -16.15 -24.55
CA GLU A 209 -7.93 -17.11 -24.35
C GLU A 209 -6.95 -16.71 -23.22
N ARG A 210 -7.18 -15.58 -22.52
CA ARG A 210 -6.23 -15.03 -21.54
C ARG A 210 -5.82 -16.03 -20.45
N PHE A 211 -6.75 -16.75 -19.88
CA PHE A 211 -6.45 -17.79 -18.87
C PHE A 211 -5.55 -18.89 -19.42
N ILE A 212 -5.87 -19.39 -20.62
CA ILE A 212 -5.10 -20.45 -21.31
C ILE A 212 -3.66 -19.95 -21.57
N GLN A 213 -3.52 -18.73 -22.06
CA GLN A 213 -2.22 -18.11 -22.33
C GLN A 213 -1.38 -17.95 -21.06
N VAL A 214 -1.98 -17.50 -19.96
CA VAL A 214 -1.27 -17.34 -18.67
C VAL A 214 -0.71 -18.68 -18.21
N ILE A 215 -1.54 -19.74 -18.16
CA ILE A 215 -1.10 -21.06 -17.70
C ILE A 215 -0.02 -21.63 -18.60
N TYR A 216 -0.19 -21.50 -19.93
CA TYR A 216 0.82 -21.93 -20.90
C TYR A 216 2.17 -21.25 -20.68
N TRP A 217 2.20 -19.91 -20.62
CA TRP A 217 3.47 -19.18 -20.47
C TRP A 217 4.16 -19.42 -19.13
N LEU A 218 3.39 -19.48 -18.04
CA LEU A 218 3.94 -19.82 -16.72
C LEU A 218 4.61 -21.20 -16.73
N GLY A 219 3.92 -22.21 -17.26
CA GLY A 219 4.45 -23.57 -17.36
C GLY A 219 5.64 -23.67 -18.32
N LYS A 220 5.56 -23.03 -19.50
CA LYS A 220 6.62 -23.05 -20.50
C LYS A 220 7.94 -22.51 -19.96
N ILE A 221 7.94 -21.30 -19.38
CA ILE A 221 9.16 -20.69 -18.85
C ILE A 221 9.72 -21.53 -17.69
N ALA A 222 8.86 -22.08 -16.82
CA ALA A 222 9.33 -22.92 -15.73
C ALA A 222 9.93 -24.25 -16.21
N LEU A 223 9.37 -24.87 -17.27
CA LEU A 223 9.96 -26.05 -17.91
C LEU A 223 11.35 -25.73 -18.49
N GLU A 224 11.49 -24.61 -19.18
CA GLU A 224 12.78 -24.15 -19.69
C GLU A 224 13.79 -23.89 -18.56
N GLU A 225 13.35 -23.31 -17.42
CA GLU A 225 14.21 -23.13 -16.24
C GLU A 225 14.72 -24.44 -15.64
N ILE A 226 13.89 -25.48 -15.66
CA ILE A 226 14.25 -26.81 -15.13
C ILE A 226 15.16 -27.54 -16.11
N LEU A 227 14.79 -27.58 -17.38
CA LEU A 227 15.48 -28.38 -18.40
C LEU A 227 16.79 -27.77 -18.91
N THR A 228 16.88 -26.43 -18.96
CA THR A 228 18.01 -25.73 -19.60
C THR A 228 18.79 -24.82 -18.65
N ASP A 229 18.43 -24.72 -17.38
CA ASP A 229 18.97 -23.78 -16.36
C ASP A 229 18.87 -22.29 -16.76
N ASN A 230 18.05 -21.95 -17.79
CA ASN A 230 17.81 -20.59 -18.23
C ASN A 230 16.81 -19.88 -17.31
N LYS A 231 17.27 -19.48 -16.10
CA LYS A 231 16.42 -18.97 -15.03
C LYS A 231 16.02 -17.53 -15.23
N ARG A 232 14.81 -17.20 -14.77
CA ARG A 232 14.34 -15.81 -14.63
C ARG A 232 15.28 -14.99 -13.77
N VAL A 233 15.43 -13.72 -14.10
CA VAL A 233 16.30 -12.77 -13.38
C VAL A 233 15.49 -11.51 -13.04
N ILE A 234 15.59 -11.10 -11.79
CA ILE A 234 15.07 -9.81 -11.32
C ILE A 234 16.27 -8.90 -11.04
N THR A 235 16.20 -7.67 -11.55
CA THR A 235 17.23 -6.65 -11.34
C THR A 235 16.63 -5.38 -10.74
N PHE A 236 17.47 -4.60 -10.06
CA PHE A 236 17.17 -3.28 -9.53
C PHE A 236 18.16 -2.29 -10.16
N SER A 237 17.65 -1.29 -10.86
CA SER A 237 18.54 -0.34 -11.53
C SER A 237 19.43 0.38 -10.52
N PRO A 238 20.65 0.78 -10.92
CA PRO A 238 21.54 1.56 -10.06
C PRO A 238 20.91 2.87 -9.59
N ILE A 239 20.16 3.55 -10.48
CA ILE A 239 19.45 4.80 -10.18
C ILE A 239 18.35 4.57 -9.13
N LEU A 240 17.57 3.50 -9.26
CA LEU A 240 16.56 3.14 -8.25
C LEU A 240 17.20 2.90 -6.88
N ARG A 241 18.29 2.13 -6.85
CA ARG A 241 19.01 1.81 -5.60
C ARG A 241 19.59 3.05 -4.93
N GLU A 242 20.15 3.96 -5.70
CA GLU A 242 20.66 5.23 -5.19
C GLU A 242 19.53 6.09 -4.61
N ARG A 243 18.46 6.29 -5.38
CA ARG A 243 17.34 7.14 -4.97
C ARG A 243 16.65 6.66 -3.70
N LEU A 244 16.35 5.35 -3.60
CA LEU A 244 15.74 4.78 -2.41
C LEU A 244 16.74 4.60 -1.26
N GLY A 245 18.02 4.29 -1.57
CA GLY A 245 19.07 4.13 -0.56
C GLY A 245 19.34 5.40 0.23
N HIS A 246 19.25 6.56 -0.42
CA HIS A 246 19.52 7.88 0.16
C HIS A 246 18.29 8.74 0.37
N HIS A 247 17.07 8.19 0.26
CA HIS A 247 15.78 8.90 0.43
C HIS A 247 15.63 10.13 -0.49
N ILE A 248 16.23 10.11 -1.68
CA ILE A 248 16.29 11.27 -2.58
C ILE A 248 14.88 11.76 -2.97
N TYR A 249 13.93 10.85 -3.18
CA TYR A 249 12.54 11.23 -3.46
C TYR A 249 11.92 12.01 -2.29
N GLY A 250 12.08 11.51 -1.07
CA GLY A 250 11.61 12.17 0.15
C GLY A 250 12.30 13.52 0.36
N GLU A 251 13.60 13.62 0.09
CA GLU A 251 14.36 14.86 0.20
C GLU A 251 13.85 15.93 -0.79
N ILE A 252 13.67 15.59 -2.07
CA ILE A 252 13.15 16.50 -3.10
C ILE A 252 11.74 16.96 -2.71
N TRP A 253 10.87 16.03 -2.31
CA TRP A 253 9.51 16.30 -1.85
C TRP A 253 9.51 17.28 -0.67
N ALA A 254 10.26 16.97 0.37
CA ALA A 254 10.33 17.78 1.58
C ALA A 254 10.91 19.19 1.31
N ASN A 255 11.94 19.29 0.48
CA ASN A 255 12.53 20.58 0.11
C ASN A 255 11.56 21.44 -0.70
N THR A 256 10.80 20.85 -1.63
CA THR A 256 9.75 21.55 -2.38
C THR A 256 8.70 22.15 -1.43
N LEU A 257 8.28 21.41 -0.41
CA LEU A 257 7.31 21.89 0.59
C LEU A 257 7.89 23.02 1.46
N LYS A 258 9.12 22.84 1.94
CA LYS A 258 9.81 23.88 2.75
C LYS A 258 10.04 25.16 1.96
N GLU A 259 10.41 25.04 0.69
CA GLU A 259 10.54 26.18 -0.21
C GLU A 259 9.20 26.89 -0.39
N THR A 260 8.12 26.16 -0.63
CA THR A 260 6.77 26.73 -0.75
C THR A 260 6.35 27.44 0.55
N LEU A 261 6.56 26.81 1.72
CA LEU A 261 6.30 27.44 3.02
C LEU A 261 7.12 28.74 3.20
N SER A 262 8.38 28.74 2.76
CA SER A 262 9.25 29.92 2.82
C SER A 262 8.77 31.05 1.91
N GLN A 263 8.40 30.75 0.67
CA GLN A 263 7.91 31.73 -0.32
C GLN A 263 6.61 32.42 0.14
N HIS A 264 5.79 31.72 0.92
CA HIS A 264 4.54 32.26 1.47
C HIS A 264 4.65 32.80 2.90
N ASN A 265 5.87 32.92 3.46
CA ASN A 265 6.12 33.35 4.86
C ASN A 265 5.44 32.48 5.92
N LEU A 266 5.28 31.18 5.67
CA LEU A 266 4.62 30.22 6.54
C LEU A 266 5.60 29.36 7.36
N LEU A 267 6.90 29.43 7.06
CA LEU A 267 7.92 28.51 7.59
C LEU A 267 8.06 28.52 9.12
N GLN A 268 7.83 29.67 9.76
CA GLN A 268 7.98 29.86 11.22
C GLN A 268 6.66 29.84 11.97
N ARG A 269 5.54 29.81 11.25
CA ARG A 269 4.22 29.74 11.88
C ARG A 269 3.96 28.37 12.50
N PRO A 270 3.05 28.26 13.48
CA PRO A 270 2.66 26.97 14.05
C PRO A 270 2.21 26.00 12.95
N LEU A 271 2.98 24.94 12.72
CA LEU A 271 2.76 23.97 11.64
C LEU A 271 2.15 22.70 12.21
N HIS A 272 1.02 22.31 11.65
CA HIS A 272 0.32 21.05 11.93
C HIS A 272 0.36 20.17 10.69
N ILE A 273 1.01 19.02 10.77
CA ILE A 273 1.12 18.06 9.69
C ILE A 273 -0.01 17.04 9.85
N ILE A 274 -0.77 16.80 8.77
CA ILE A 274 -1.90 15.86 8.77
C ILE A 274 -1.72 14.89 7.60
N SER A 275 -1.49 13.62 7.88
CA SER A 275 -1.59 12.56 6.86
C SER A 275 -3.00 12.01 6.85
N ALA A 276 -3.74 12.26 5.77
CA ALA A 276 -5.15 11.94 5.68
C ALA A 276 -5.62 11.81 4.23
N ASN A 277 -6.85 11.38 4.05
CA ASN A 277 -7.56 11.68 2.82
C ASN A 277 -7.71 13.21 2.70
N MET A 278 -6.98 13.82 1.78
CA MET A 278 -6.94 15.28 1.61
C MET A 278 -8.32 15.91 1.40
N HIS A 279 -9.24 15.18 0.75
CA HIS A 279 -10.61 15.64 0.56
C HIS A 279 -11.37 15.83 1.87
N SER A 280 -11.11 15.00 2.89
CA SER A 280 -11.84 15.10 4.16
C SER A 280 -11.52 16.40 4.89
N VAL A 281 -10.25 16.81 4.93
CA VAL A 281 -9.82 18.08 5.55
C VAL A 281 -10.32 19.27 4.76
N MET A 282 -10.14 19.27 3.42
CA MET A 282 -10.63 20.33 2.55
C MET A 282 -12.15 20.50 2.68
N ASN A 283 -12.92 19.42 2.63
CA ASN A 283 -14.38 19.48 2.73
C ASN A 283 -14.83 19.97 4.11
N ALA A 284 -14.19 19.52 5.20
CA ALA A 284 -14.51 19.99 6.55
C ALA A 284 -14.32 21.51 6.70
N LEU A 285 -13.26 22.06 6.09
CA LEU A 285 -12.95 23.49 6.18
C LEU A 285 -13.78 24.37 5.24
N PHE A 286 -14.11 23.90 4.05
CA PHE A 286 -14.60 24.78 2.98
C PHE A 286 -15.98 24.41 2.42
N ALA A 287 -16.45 23.16 2.52
CA ALA A 287 -17.65 22.71 1.83
C ALA A 287 -18.91 23.50 2.21
N SER A 288 -19.11 23.78 3.51
CA SER A 288 -20.28 24.53 4.00
C SER A 288 -20.40 25.93 3.36
N LYS A 289 -19.27 26.64 3.20
CA LYS A 289 -19.24 27.96 2.58
C LYS A 289 -19.29 27.87 1.06
N ALA A 290 -18.53 26.98 0.46
CA ALA A 290 -18.47 26.79 -0.99
C ALA A 290 -19.83 26.43 -1.59
N LEU A 291 -20.61 25.62 -0.89
CA LEU A 291 -21.92 25.13 -1.36
C LEU A 291 -23.10 25.96 -0.82
N ASN A 292 -22.86 27.06 -0.10
CA ASN A 292 -23.90 27.90 0.52
C ASN A 292 -24.92 27.13 1.35
N ILE A 293 -24.45 26.12 2.10
CA ILE A 293 -25.31 25.27 2.91
C ILE A 293 -25.84 26.07 4.10
N ARG A 294 -27.15 26.37 4.10
CA ARG A 294 -27.82 27.02 5.22
C ARG A 294 -28.09 25.96 6.28
N ARG A 295 -27.39 26.05 7.41
CA ARG A 295 -27.35 25.12 8.57
C ARG A 295 -28.69 24.65 9.18
N LYS A 296 -29.84 24.92 8.58
CA LYS A 296 -31.13 24.62 9.24
C LYS A 296 -31.81 23.31 8.86
N GLU A 297 -31.44 22.66 7.76
CA GLU A 297 -32.15 21.45 7.28
C GLU A 297 -31.20 20.31 6.87
N ASP A 298 -29.96 20.59 6.43
CA ASP A 298 -29.01 19.55 6.04
C ASP A 298 -27.96 19.33 7.14
N THR A 299 -27.80 18.11 7.58
CA THR A 299 -26.68 17.77 8.48
C THR A 299 -25.36 17.86 7.72
N PRO A 300 -24.22 18.20 8.35
CA PRO A 300 -22.90 18.11 7.69
C PRO A 300 -22.64 16.76 7.03
N TRP A 301 -23.24 15.71 7.57
CA TRP A 301 -23.11 14.34 7.07
C TRP A 301 -23.72 14.15 5.68
N ASP A 302 -24.87 14.73 5.41
CA ASP A 302 -25.54 14.65 4.10
C ASP A 302 -24.66 15.28 3.02
N THR A 303 -24.00 16.38 3.35
CA THR A 303 -23.03 17.04 2.46
C THR A 303 -21.83 16.13 2.18
N TYR A 304 -21.26 15.52 3.20
CA TYR A 304 -20.11 14.64 3.02
C TYR A 304 -20.46 13.37 2.24
N ILE A 305 -21.65 12.82 2.46
CA ILE A 305 -22.18 11.72 1.66
C ILE A 305 -22.32 12.15 0.20
N ALA A 306 -22.94 13.30 -0.06
CA ALA A 306 -23.09 13.82 -1.42
C ALA A 306 -21.74 14.04 -2.11
N LEU A 307 -20.74 14.62 -1.41
CA LEU A 307 -19.39 14.81 -1.93
C LEU A 307 -18.63 13.50 -2.18
N SER A 308 -19.02 12.42 -1.52
CA SER A 308 -18.41 11.08 -1.68
C SER A 308 -18.97 10.30 -2.86
N GLU A 309 -20.13 10.68 -3.39
CA GLU A 309 -20.74 10.03 -4.54
C GLU A 309 -20.01 10.38 -5.84
N GLU A 310 -19.73 9.38 -6.67
CA GLU A 310 -18.96 9.51 -7.89
C GLU A 310 -19.59 10.51 -8.89
N LYS A 311 -20.92 10.52 -8.99
CA LYS A 311 -21.70 11.40 -9.89
C LYS A 311 -21.56 12.90 -9.56
N ASN A 312 -21.16 13.27 -8.33
CA ASN A 312 -21.12 14.64 -7.84
C ASN A 312 -19.76 15.33 -8.05
N HIS A 313 -19.11 15.07 -9.18
CA HIS A 313 -17.81 15.68 -9.53
C HIS A 313 -17.88 17.22 -9.53
N ALA A 314 -18.96 17.82 -10.03
CA ALA A 314 -19.13 19.26 -10.08
C ALA A 314 -19.13 19.92 -8.69
N LEU A 315 -19.74 19.27 -7.68
CA LEU A 315 -19.72 19.77 -6.30
C LEU A 315 -18.31 19.73 -5.71
N ARG A 316 -17.57 18.66 -5.96
CA ARG A 316 -16.17 18.54 -5.51
C ARG A 316 -15.29 19.61 -6.15
N GLU A 317 -15.46 19.85 -7.43
CA GLU A 317 -14.72 20.91 -8.14
C GLU A 317 -15.04 22.29 -7.56
N GLN A 318 -16.32 22.59 -7.29
CA GLN A 318 -16.75 23.84 -6.67
C GLN A 318 -16.07 24.06 -5.31
N VAL A 319 -16.01 23.03 -4.45
CA VAL A 319 -15.31 23.11 -3.16
C VAL A 319 -13.83 23.33 -3.35
N THR A 320 -13.20 22.64 -4.30
CA THR A 320 -11.77 22.77 -4.60
C THR A 320 -11.43 24.19 -5.07
N GLN A 321 -12.17 24.73 -6.01
CA GLN A 321 -11.95 26.10 -6.51
C GLN A 321 -12.16 27.15 -5.40
N TYR A 322 -13.17 26.94 -4.55
CA TYR A 322 -13.40 27.83 -3.42
C TYR A 322 -12.22 27.77 -2.43
N ALA A 323 -11.71 26.59 -2.10
CA ALA A 323 -10.59 26.40 -1.18
C ALA A 323 -9.30 27.08 -1.72
N LEU A 324 -9.00 26.90 -3.01
CA LEU A 324 -7.86 27.55 -3.68
C LEU A 324 -7.96 29.07 -3.65
N ALA A 325 -9.17 29.64 -3.75
CA ALA A 325 -9.39 31.08 -3.67
C ALA A 325 -9.32 31.63 -2.23
N HIS A 326 -9.35 30.77 -1.20
CA HIS A 326 -9.47 31.17 0.20
C HIS A 326 -8.39 30.56 1.11
N GLY A 327 -7.12 30.60 0.70
CA GLY A 327 -5.98 30.27 1.55
C GLY A 327 -5.48 28.84 1.50
N MET A 328 -5.97 28.03 0.56
CA MET A 328 -5.40 26.71 0.27
C MET A 328 -4.45 26.76 -0.93
N LEU A 329 -3.26 26.19 -0.79
CA LEU A 329 -2.33 25.91 -1.88
C LEU A 329 -2.38 24.40 -2.16
N PHE A 330 -2.44 24.02 -3.42
CA PHE A 330 -2.33 22.62 -3.83
C PHE A 330 -0.99 22.37 -4.52
N ILE A 331 -0.20 21.44 -3.99
CA ILE A 331 1.11 21.07 -4.49
C ILE A 331 1.02 19.66 -5.04
N LYS A 332 0.97 19.55 -6.35
CA LYS A 332 1.06 18.26 -7.03
C LYS A 332 2.48 17.77 -6.98
N ASP A 333 2.67 16.51 -6.56
CA ASP A 333 3.99 15.91 -6.46
C ASP A 333 4.70 15.82 -7.82
N LYS A 334 5.99 16.19 -7.81
CA LYS A 334 6.92 16.07 -8.94
C LYS A 334 8.23 15.38 -8.54
N SER A 335 8.35 14.99 -7.27
CA SER A 335 9.55 14.36 -6.72
C SER A 335 9.68 12.88 -7.10
N GLY A 336 8.55 12.23 -7.38
CA GLY A 336 8.43 10.79 -7.58
C GLY A 336 7.91 10.04 -6.36
N THR A 337 7.52 10.73 -5.27
CA THR A 337 6.84 10.11 -4.11
C THR A 337 5.39 9.75 -4.40
N ASN A 338 4.75 10.45 -5.36
CA ASN A 338 3.31 10.41 -5.63
C ASN A 338 2.45 10.78 -4.40
N ILE A 339 2.93 11.68 -3.55
CA ILE A 339 2.23 12.22 -2.40
C ILE A 339 1.94 13.70 -2.67
N ASP A 340 0.71 13.99 -3.06
CA ASP A 340 0.24 15.36 -3.22
C ASP A 340 0.02 16.02 -1.85
N VAL A 341 0.08 17.36 -1.79
CA VAL A 341 -0.02 18.11 -0.53
C VAL A 341 -0.93 19.32 -0.70
N GLN A 342 -1.74 19.58 0.32
CA GLN A 342 -2.47 20.84 0.50
C GLN A 342 -1.84 21.60 1.67
N ILE A 343 -1.51 22.88 1.46
CA ILE A 343 -1.10 23.79 2.54
C ILE A 343 -2.24 24.77 2.74
N VAL A 344 -2.77 24.85 3.97
CA VAL A 344 -3.86 25.75 4.31
C VAL A 344 -3.35 26.81 5.28
N ASP A 345 -3.39 28.06 4.87
CA ASP A 345 -3.16 29.22 5.73
C ASP A 345 -4.45 29.57 6.47
N THR A 346 -4.54 29.22 7.75
CA THR A 346 -5.78 29.47 8.52
C THR A 346 -6.06 30.95 8.79
N ALA A 347 -5.09 31.84 8.59
CA ALA A 347 -5.33 33.29 8.63
C ALA A 347 -6.16 33.79 7.45
N LEU A 348 -6.15 33.09 6.33
CA LEU A 348 -6.83 33.48 5.10
C LEU A 348 -8.16 32.78 4.89
N ILE A 349 -8.42 31.67 5.62
CA ILE A 349 -9.68 30.95 5.46
C ILE A 349 -10.85 31.72 6.09
N PRO A 350 -12.08 31.57 5.56
CA PRO A 350 -13.27 32.13 6.21
C PRO A 350 -13.46 31.52 7.59
N GLU A 351 -13.84 32.36 8.56
CA GLU A 351 -14.16 31.90 9.91
C GLU A 351 -15.14 30.73 9.88
N ASN A 352 -14.83 29.66 10.60
CA ASN A 352 -15.59 28.41 10.65
C ASN A 352 -15.64 27.87 12.10
N GLU A 353 -16.18 26.68 12.27
CA GLU A 353 -16.33 26.06 13.60
C GLU A 353 -14.99 25.68 14.24
N PHE A 354 -13.94 25.45 13.46
CA PHE A 354 -12.62 25.04 13.94
C PHE A 354 -11.70 26.23 14.21
N PHE A 355 -11.67 27.20 13.31
CA PHE A 355 -10.71 28.31 13.35
C PHE A 355 -11.43 29.67 13.41
N LYS A 356 -11.12 30.44 14.46
CA LYS A 356 -11.52 31.82 14.62
C LYS A 356 -10.43 32.75 14.07
N LYS A 357 -10.78 33.98 13.74
CA LYS A 357 -9.78 34.99 13.34
C LYS A 357 -8.74 35.18 14.44
N THR A 358 -7.47 35.00 14.07
CA THR A 358 -6.30 35.12 14.93
C THR A 358 -5.28 36.04 14.25
N ILE A 359 -4.31 36.56 15.01
CA ILE A 359 -3.17 37.31 14.47
C ILE A 359 -2.42 36.40 13.48
N THR A 360 -2.00 36.96 12.34
CA THR A 360 -1.42 36.18 11.23
C THR A 360 -0.24 35.31 11.65
N GLU A 361 0.66 35.82 12.50
CA GLU A 361 1.85 35.10 12.97
C GLU A 361 1.51 33.90 13.89
N GLU A 362 0.39 33.97 14.59
CA GLU A 362 -0.07 32.93 15.52
C GLU A 362 -1.06 31.94 14.87
N ALA A 363 -1.59 32.30 13.72
CA ALA A 363 -2.57 31.45 13.04
C ALA A 363 -1.91 30.14 12.55
N PRO A 364 -2.50 28.97 12.83
CA PRO A 364 -1.94 27.69 12.42
C PRO A 364 -1.81 27.56 10.91
N VAL A 365 -0.81 26.80 10.48
CA VAL A 365 -0.67 26.33 9.09
C VAL A 365 -0.91 24.84 9.08
N LEU A 366 -1.84 24.37 8.23
CA LEU A 366 -2.09 22.97 8.05
C LEU A 366 -1.36 22.47 6.80
N LEU A 367 -0.49 21.47 6.96
CA LEU A 367 0.12 20.75 5.86
C LEU A 367 -0.56 19.37 5.78
N VAL A 368 -1.46 19.22 4.83
CA VAL A 368 -2.25 18.00 4.64
C VAL A 368 -1.63 17.22 3.50
N MET A 369 -1.10 16.05 3.79
CA MET A 369 -0.47 15.15 2.81
C MET A 369 -1.34 13.94 2.54
N ASP A 370 -1.35 13.49 1.28
CA ASP A 370 -1.96 12.22 0.91
C ASP A 370 -1.20 11.05 1.56
N TYR A 371 -1.79 9.87 1.54
CA TYR A 371 -1.24 8.68 2.17
C TYR A 371 0.11 8.27 1.56
N ALA A 372 1.11 8.14 2.41
CA ALA A 372 2.32 7.39 2.09
C ALA A 372 2.00 5.88 2.02
N PHE A 373 2.93 5.08 1.53
CA PHE A 373 2.79 3.64 1.42
C PHE A 373 3.91 2.92 2.17
N GLY A 374 3.58 2.33 3.32
CA GLY A 374 4.51 1.58 4.14
C GLY A 374 5.75 2.39 4.56
N GLU A 375 6.96 1.87 4.32
CA GLU A 375 8.24 2.51 4.70
C GLU A 375 8.42 3.92 4.09
N GLN A 376 7.70 4.27 3.02
CA GLN A 376 7.70 5.63 2.45
C GLN A 376 7.24 6.69 3.47
N ALA A 377 6.39 6.32 4.43
CA ALA A 377 5.99 7.20 5.52
C ALA A 377 7.20 7.68 6.34
N TYR A 378 8.16 6.79 6.61
CA TYR A 378 9.42 7.17 7.25
C TYR A 378 10.25 8.08 6.33
N GLU A 379 10.46 7.68 5.08
CA GLU A 379 11.31 8.40 4.13
C GLU A 379 10.87 9.86 3.95
N THR A 380 9.57 10.10 3.81
CA THR A 380 9.02 11.46 3.58
C THR A 380 8.99 12.32 4.83
N ILE A 381 8.47 11.77 5.95
CA ILE A 381 8.36 12.54 7.19
C ILE A 381 9.74 12.80 7.82
N ASP A 382 10.65 11.83 7.74
CA ASP A 382 12.02 12.04 8.23
C ASP A 382 12.71 13.21 7.53
N GLU A 383 12.56 13.30 6.21
CA GLU A 383 13.11 14.41 5.41
C GLU A 383 12.36 15.72 5.66
N LEU A 384 11.03 15.70 5.80
CA LEU A 384 10.25 16.91 6.10
C LEU A 384 10.65 17.53 7.45
N LEU A 385 10.87 16.71 8.46
CA LEU A 385 11.22 17.14 9.80
C LEU A 385 12.69 17.54 9.99
N LYS A 386 13.52 17.47 8.95
CA LYS A 386 14.87 18.06 8.94
C LYS A 386 14.80 19.58 8.75
N PRO A 387 15.80 20.35 9.24
CA PRO A 387 15.85 21.79 9.01
C PRO A 387 15.87 22.16 7.52
N TYR A 388 15.26 23.27 7.17
CA TYR A 388 15.38 23.87 5.84
C TYR A 388 16.72 24.60 5.70
N LYS A 389 17.50 24.24 4.70
CA LYS A 389 18.85 24.78 4.45
C LYS A 389 18.83 25.67 3.22
N THR A 390 19.24 26.92 3.39
CA THR A 390 19.45 27.88 2.29
C THR A 390 20.75 28.64 2.54
N GLU A 391 21.63 28.78 1.52
CA GLU A 391 22.85 29.63 1.51
C GLU A 391 23.53 29.82 2.88
N GLY A 392 23.86 28.72 3.57
CA GLY A 392 24.54 28.74 4.86
C GLY A 392 23.66 28.94 6.10
N LYS A 393 22.35 29.16 5.95
CA LYS A 393 21.39 29.25 7.04
C LYS A 393 20.58 27.96 7.17
N SER A 394 20.43 27.50 8.41
CA SER A 394 19.60 26.33 8.76
C SER A 394 18.40 26.82 9.58
N THR A 395 17.20 26.62 9.08
CA THR A 395 15.94 27.08 9.71
C THR A 395 15.10 25.86 10.09
N PHE A 396 14.71 25.77 11.36
CA PHE A 396 13.83 24.73 11.86
C PHE A 396 12.37 25.08 11.55
N LEU A 397 11.57 24.07 11.23
CA LEU A 397 10.12 24.20 11.14
C LEU A 397 9.52 24.27 12.55
N ASN A 398 8.53 25.12 12.76
CA ASN A 398 7.79 25.19 14.03
C ASN A 398 6.66 24.14 14.03
N VAL A 399 7.04 22.85 14.03
CA VAL A 399 6.07 21.74 14.02
C VAL A 399 5.46 21.59 15.42
N VAL A 400 4.18 21.87 15.54
CA VAL A 400 3.40 21.78 16.78
C VAL A 400 2.79 20.39 16.93
N SER A 401 2.21 19.85 15.86
CA SER A 401 1.62 18.49 15.90
C SER A 401 1.78 17.73 14.61
N VAL A 402 1.69 16.40 14.72
CA VAL A 402 1.58 15.47 13.60
C VAL A 402 0.38 14.58 13.85
N SER A 403 -0.57 14.59 12.91
CA SER A 403 -1.82 13.81 12.98
C SER A 403 -1.87 12.83 11.81
N ILE A 404 -2.14 11.57 12.12
CA ILE A 404 -2.23 10.49 11.14
C ILE A 404 -3.61 9.84 11.26
N MET A 405 -4.31 9.77 10.16
CA MET A 405 -5.57 9.04 10.07
C MET A 405 -5.64 8.22 8.79
N GLY A 406 -6.32 7.09 8.85
CA GLY A 406 -6.47 6.23 7.68
C GLY A 406 -7.37 5.04 7.94
N LYS A 407 -7.53 4.21 6.91
CA LYS A 407 -8.19 2.92 7.06
C LYS A 407 -7.20 1.86 7.53
N ALA A 408 -7.67 0.94 8.35
CA ALA A 408 -6.87 -0.16 8.88
C ALA A 408 -7.73 -1.42 9.02
N GLY A 409 -7.11 -2.60 9.14
CA GLY A 409 -7.80 -3.82 9.55
C GLY A 409 -8.02 -3.80 11.05
N ILE A 410 -9.21 -4.19 11.50
CA ILE A 410 -9.54 -4.33 12.92
C ILE A 410 -9.51 -5.81 13.31
N LEU A 411 -9.03 -6.12 14.52
CA LEU A 411 -9.01 -7.50 15.03
C LEU A 411 -10.19 -7.79 15.96
N GLU A 412 -10.81 -6.73 16.50
CA GLU A 412 -12.02 -6.78 17.31
C GLU A 412 -12.95 -5.66 16.87
N GLY A 413 -14.12 -5.99 16.34
CA GLY A 413 -15.06 -5.00 15.85
C GLY A 413 -15.47 -5.19 14.40
N GLU A 414 -16.09 -4.17 13.82
CA GLU A 414 -16.71 -4.21 12.50
C GLU A 414 -16.25 -3.03 11.62
N LYS A 415 -16.59 -3.11 10.32
CA LYS A 415 -16.33 -2.03 9.37
C LYS A 415 -16.89 -0.68 9.85
N GLY A 416 -16.05 0.35 9.83
CA GLY A 416 -16.41 1.69 10.25
C GLY A 416 -16.12 1.99 11.72
N ASP A 417 -15.84 1.00 12.56
CA ASP A 417 -15.40 1.22 13.93
C ASP A 417 -14.06 1.98 13.98
N ILE A 418 -13.79 2.68 15.08
CA ILE A 418 -12.61 3.54 15.22
C ILE A 418 -11.59 2.87 16.14
N MET A 419 -10.32 3.01 15.79
CA MET A 419 -9.18 2.53 16.57
C MET A 419 -8.27 3.70 16.96
N ILE A 420 -7.98 3.83 18.26
CA ILE A 420 -7.08 4.83 18.84
C ILE A 420 -5.84 4.12 19.34
N PRO A 421 -4.72 4.18 18.63
CA PRO A 421 -3.50 3.51 19.06
C PRO A 421 -2.76 4.28 20.15
N ASN A 422 -2.12 3.54 21.06
CA ASN A 422 -1.16 4.02 22.04
C ASN A 422 0.27 3.53 21.77
N ALA A 423 0.43 2.60 20.86
CA ALA A 423 1.72 2.12 20.37
C ALA A 423 1.58 1.51 18.96
N HIS A 424 2.68 1.54 18.21
CA HIS A 424 2.83 0.76 16.98
C HIS A 424 3.96 -0.26 17.14
N ILE A 425 3.72 -1.50 16.70
CA ILE A 425 4.72 -2.56 16.61
C ILE A 425 5.00 -2.78 15.13
N PHE A 426 6.27 -2.78 14.72
CA PHE A 426 6.62 -3.09 13.35
C PHE A 426 6.89 -4.59 13.20
N GLU A 427 6.06 -5.28 12.44
CA GLU A 427 6.10 -6.73 12.24
C GLU A 427 7.44 -7.21 11.64
N GLY A 428 8.06 -6.40 10.76
CA GLY A 428 9.29 -6.79 10.05
C GLY A 428 10.56 -6.84 10.91
N THR A 429 10.59 -6.21 12.09
CA THR A 429 11.73 -6.21 13.02
C THR A 429 11.31 -6.30 14.48
N ALA A 430 10.03 -6.43 14.76
CA ALA A 430 9.45 -6.38 16.11
C ALA A 430 9.82 -5.12 16.92
N ASP A 431 10.17 -4.03 16.24
CA ASP A 431 10.44 -2.73 16.89
C ASP A 431 9.15 -2.13 17.44
N ASN A 432 9.22 -1.53 18.63
CA ASN A 432 8.08 -0.98 19.35
C ASN A 432 8.20 0.55 19.46
N TYR A 433 7.10 1.23 19.14
CA TYR A 433 7.03 2.69 19.16
C TYR A 433 5.84 3.16 20.01
N PRO A 434 5.96 3.20 21.36
CA PRO A 434 4.93 3.75 22.23
C PRO A 434 4.91 5.28 22.15
N PHE A 435 3.73 5.87 22.37
CA PHE A 435 3.53 7.33 22.40
C PHE A 435 2.29 7.70 23.19
N GLU A 436 2.20 8.96 23.59
CA GLU A 436 1.00 9.57 24.13
C GLU A 436 0.16 10.11 22.97
N ASN A 437 -1.05 9.60 22.81
CA ASN A 437 -1.98 10.02 21.77
C ASN A 437 -2.85 11.15 22.31
N GLU A 438 -2.91 12.29 21.63
CA GLU A 438 -3.80 13.40 22.02
C GLU A 438 -5.29 13.07 21.81
N LEU A 439 -5.59 12.07 20.95
CA LEU A 439 -6.95 11.54 20.80
C LEU A 439 -7.20 10.40 21.78
N SER A 440 -8.42 10.36 22.31
CA SER A 440 -8.88 9.34 23.25
C SER A 440 -10.23 8.77 22.81
N THR A 441 -10.67 7.69 23.43
CA THR A 441 -12.00 7.11 23.19
C THR A 441 -13.12 8.08 23.49
N SER A 442 -12.94 8.93 24.51
CA SER A 442 -13.95 9.94 24.92
C SER A 442 -14.22 11.01 23.84
N ASP A 443 -13.25 11.27 22.95
CA ASP A 443 -13.45 12.20 21.85
C ASP A 443 -14.52 11.73 20.84
N PHE A 444 -14.82 10.44 20.84
CA PHE A 444 -15.75 9.80 19.89
C PHE A 444 -17.02 9.26 20.54
N GLU A 445 -17.27 9.51 21.82
CA GLU A 445 -18.49 9.09 22.51
C GLU A 445 -19.74 9.73 21.91
N GLY A 446 -20.86 9.02 21.96
CA GLY A 446 -22.17 9.51 21.51
C GLY A 446 -22.37 9.55 19.99
N ASN A 447 -21.38 9.15 19.19
CA ASN A 447 -21.46 9.18 17.73
C ASN A 447 -22.02 7.88 17.10
N GLY A 448 -22.33 6.86 17.91
CA GLY A 448 -22.91 5.60 17.45
C GLY A 448 -21.93 4.68 16.70
N LEU A 449 -20.60 4.92 16.81
CA LEU A 449 -19.54 4.02 16.39
C LEU A 449 -18.85 3.46 17.63
N ARG A 450 -18.40 2.20 17.56
CA ARG A 450 -17.54 1.64 18.61
C ARG A 450 -16.13 2.18 18.45
N VAL A 451 -15.45 2.37 19.57
CA VAL A 451 -14.10 2.90 19.64
C VAL A 451 -13.25 1.96 20.45
N PHE A 452 -12.12 1.54 19.89
CA PHE A 452 -11.18 0.63 20.52
C PHE A 452 -9.86 1.35 20.76
N GLU A 453 -9.25 1.11 21.91
CA GLU A 453 -7.93 1.66 22.26
C GLU A 453 -6.95 0.52 22.54
N GLY A 454 -5.74 0.62 22.00
CA GLY A 454 -4.72 -0.39 22.20
C GLY A 454 -3.55 -0.27 21.23
N THR A 455 -2.79 -1.34 21.10
CA THR A 455 -1.64 -1.41 20.20
C THR A 455 -2.06 -1.70 18.75
N MET A 456 -1.38 -1.08 17.78
CA MET A 456 -1.50 -1.41 16.36
C MET A 456 -0.25 -2.15 15.86
N VAL A 457 -0.42 -3.09 14.94
CA VAL A 457 0.70 -3.71 14.21
C VAL A 457 0.85 -3.04 12.85
N THR A 458 2.05 -2.53 12.58
CA THR A 458 2.44 -2.10 11.24
C THR A 458 2.97 -3.29 10.48
N VAL A 459 2.19 -3.77 9.51
CA VAL A 459 2.51 -4.98 8.73
C VAL A 459 3.37 -4.65 7.51
N LEU A 460 4.20 -5.61 7.12
CA LEU A 460 5.09 -5.49 5.96
C LEU A 460 4.31 -5.40 4.65
N GLY A 461 3.21 -6.11 4.55
CA GLY A 461 2.34 -6.10 3.37
C GLY A 461 1.03 -6.85 3.59
N THR A 462 -0.03 -6.36 2.99
CA THR A 462 -1.38 -6.96 3.11
C THR A 462 -1.46 -8.38 2.55
N SER A 463 -0.58 -8.75 1.62
CA SER A 463 -0.51 -10.10 1.04
C SER A 463 0.24 -11.12 1.90
N LEU A 464 0.88 -10.68 2.98
CA LEU A 464 1.62 -11.55 3.91
C LEU A 464 0.83 -11.92 5.16
N GLN A 465 -0.41 -11.45 5.28
CA GLN A 465 -1.22 -11.71 6.46
C GLN A 465 -1.39 -13.20 6.75
N ASN A 466 -1.18 -13.52 8.02
CA ASN A 466 -1.33 -14.86 8.56
C ASN A 466 -2.23 -14.79 9.80
N LYS A 467 -3.32 -15.57 9.80
CA LYS A 467 -4.32 -15.57 10.86
C LYS A 467 -3.78 -16.00 12.22
N ASP A 468 -2.81 -16.93 12.23
CA ASP A 468 -2.20 -17.40 13.49
C ASP A 468 -1.37 -16.29 14.15
N VAL A 469 -0.63 -15.50 13.34
CA VAL A 469 0.15 -14.33 13.80
C VAL A 469 -0.79 -13.25 14.35
N LEU A 470 -1.82 -12.90 13.60
CA LEU A 470 -2.78 -11.88 14.01
C LEU A 470 -3.54 -12.28 15.29
N THR A 471 -3.93 -13.56 15.38
CA THR A 471 -4.57 -14.11 16.58
C THR A 471 -3.63 -14.07 17.80
N TYR A 472 -2.34 -14.38 17.60
CA TYR A 472 -1.33 -14.28 18.64
C TYR A 472 -1.18 -12.83 19.14
N PHE A 473 -1.01 -11.88 18.27
CA PHE A 473 -0.90 -10.47 18.65
C PHE A 473 -2.16 -9.96 19.38
N HIS A 474 -3.33 -10.34 18.90
CA HIS A 474 -4.60 -9.93 19.50
C HIS A 474 -4.82 -10.53 20.90
N LYS A 475 -4.56 -11.84 21.07
CA LYS A 475 -4.83 -12.58 22.34
C LYS A 475 -3.68 -12.51 23.35
N SER A 476 -2.52 -12.01 22.96
CA SER A 476 -1.37 -11.90 23.85
C SER A 476 -1.41 -10.62 24.69
N THR A 477 -0.41 -10.45 25.56
CA THR A 477 -0.23 -9.22 26.36
C THR A 477 0.03 -7.97 25.51
N TRP A 478 0.27 -8.09 24.21
CA TRP A 478 0.39 -6.97 23.29
C TRP A 478 -0.93 -6.23 23.08
N ASN A 479 -2.07 -6.91 23.29
CA ASN A 479 -3.41 -6.33 23.14
C ASN A 479 -3.58 -5.55 21.83
N VAL A 480 -3.21 -6.18 20.72
CA VAL A 480 -3.29 -5.56 19.40
C VAL A 480 -4.74 -5.50 18.95
N ILE A 481 -5.22 -4.29 18.66
CA ILE A 481 -6.60 -4.02 18.23
C ILE A 481 -6.75 -3.98 16.70
N GLY A 482 -5.66 -3.75 15.97
CA GLY A 482 -5.72 -3.65 14.51
C GLY A 482 -4.35 -3.62 13.85
N LEU A 483 -4.38 -3.52 12.53
CA LEU A 483 -3.17 -3.53 11.69
C LEU A 483 -3.27 -2.52 10.54
N GLU A 484 -2.14 -1.91 10.24
CA GLU A 484 -1.94 -0.93 9.16
C GLU A 484 -0.51 -1.07 8.60
N MET A 485 -0.07 -0.20 7.70
CA MET A 485 1.24 -0.35 7.04
C MET A 485 2.23 0.79 7.31
N GLU A 486 1.84 1.87 7.98
CA GLU A 486 2.59 3.13 8.03
C GLU A 486 2.90 3.64 9.45
N GLY A 487 2.11 3.26 10.45
CA GLY A 487 2.13 3.88 11.79
C GLY A 487 3.48 3.83 12.50
N ALA A 488 4.14 2.66 12.54
CA ALA A 488 5.47 2.51 13.11
C ALA A 488 6.51 3.37 12.36
N HIS A 489 6.38 3.49 11.04
CA HIS A 489 7.27 4.28 10.20
C HIS A 489 7.13 5.78 10.48
N TYR A 490 5.89 6.29 10.59
CA TYR A 490 5.62 7.67 11.01
C TYR A 490 6.19 7.94 12.40
N GLN A 491 5.89 7.07 13.37
CA GLN A 491 6.30 7.28 14.75
C GLN A 491 7.82 7.22 14.92
N LYS A 492 8.50 6.36 14.18
CA LYS A 492 9.96 6.31 14.11
C LYS A 492 10.55 7.64 13.62
N ALA A 493 10.00 8.23 12.56
CA ALA A 493 10.46 9.51 12.02
C ALA A 493 10.25 10.64 13.03
N ILE A 494 9.06 10.72 13.66
CA ILE A 494 8.72 11.74 14.67
C ILE A 494 9.63 11.62 15.88
N GLN A 495 9.85 10.42 16.42
CA GLN A 495 10.73 10.20 17.56
C GLN A 495 12.20 10.51 17.23
N SER A 496 12.66 10.16 16.02
CA SER A 496 14.01 10.51 15.57
C SER A 496 14.19 12.03 15.49
N ALA A 497 13.22 12.74 14.96
CA ALA A 497 13.27 14.21 14.83
C ALA A 497 13.19 14.91 16.19
N SER A 498 12.27 14.51 17.09
CA SER A 498 12.01 15.18 18.36
C SER A 498 13.02 14.80 19.46
N LYS A 499 13.35 13.51 19.60
CA LYS A 499 14.16 13.00 20.72
C LYS A 499 15.65 12.90 20.39
N ILE A 500 16.02 12.55 19.16
CA ILE A 500 17.42 12.30 18.75
C ILE A 500 18.01 13.54 18.09
N ARG A 501 17.49 13.97 16.94
CA ARG A 501 18.02 15.12 16.19
C ARG A 501 17.63 16.47 16.80
N LYS A 502 16.56 16.51 17.55
CA LYS A 502 16.00 17.73 18.13
C LYS A 502 15.71 18.80 17.05
N SER A 503 15.30 18.35 15.87
CA SER A 503 14.97 19.22 14.74
C SER A 503 13.55 19.75 14.81
N ILE A 504 12.71 19.20 15.67
CA ILE A 504 11.39 19.70 16.05
C ILE A 504 11.26 19.71 17.57
N ARG A 505 10.18 20.28 18.09
CA ARG A 505 9.89 20.33 19.52
C ARG A 505 9.88 18.92 20.13
N ARG A 506 10.38 18.79 21.37
CA ARG A 506 10.38 17.51 22.09
C ARG A 506 8.97 17.08 22.50
N ASP A 507 8.11 18.06 22.77
CA ASP A 507 6.72 17.96 23.18
C ASP A 507 5.75 18.06 21.99
N VAL A 508 6.22 17.70 20.78
CA VAL A 508 5.37 17.64 19.60
C VAL A 508 4.19 16.72 19.87
N LYS A 509 2.98 17.23 19.65
CA LYS A 509 1.75 16.47 19.86
C LYS A 509 1.53 15.49 18.72
N VAL A 510 1.13 14.28 19.06
CA VAL A 510 0.80 13.25 18.04
C VAL A 510 -0.64 12.81 18.18
N ARG A 511 -1.31 12.63 17.05
CA ARG A 511 -2.67 12.11 16.94
C ARG A 511 -2.71 11.00 15.95
N TYR A 512 -3.18 9.85 16.39
CA TYR A 512 -3.42 8.71 15.52
C TYR A 512 -4.85 8.23 15.71
N ALA A 513 -5.58 8.08 14.62
CA ALA A 513 -6.88 7.41 14.62
C ALA A 513 -7.09 6.68 13.30
N TYR A 514 -7.54 5.45 13.38
CA TYR A 514 -7.85 4.63 12.21
C TYR A 514 -9.32 4.23 12.23
N TYR A 515 -9.86 3.97 11.05
CA TYR A 515 -11.21 3.40 10.91
C TYR A 515 -11.16 2.05 10.20
N ALA A 516 -11.97 1.12 10.68
CA ALA A 516 -11.92 -0.27 10.25
C ALA A 516 -12.39 -0.44 8.80
N SER A 517 -11.54 -1.00 7.95
CA SER A 517 -11.88 -1.40 6.58
C SER A 517 -12.44 -2.83 6.49
N ASP A 518 -11.96 -3.71 7.35
CA ASP A 518 -12.26 -5.14 7.39
C ASP A 518 -11.76 -5.75 8.71
N ASN A 519 -12.22 -6.97 9.00
CA ASN A 519 -11.68 -7.78 10.08
C ASN A 519 -11.02 -9.04 9.50
N PRO A 520 -9.68 -9.11 9.44
CA PRO A 520 -8.97 -10.24 8.84
C PRO A 520 -9.03 -11.53 9.67
N LEU A 521 -9.51 -11.49 10.92
CA LEU A 521 -9.78 -12.69 11.72
C LEU A 521 -11.13 -13.34 11.37
N GLU A 522 -12.05 -12.60 10.75
CA GLU A 522 -13.28 -13.15 10.22
C GLU A 522 -13.03 -13.85 8.89
N THR A 523 -13.83 -14.87 8.60
CA THR A 523 -13.65 -15.69 7.39
C THR A 523 -13.85 -14.87 6.10
N GLY A 524 -12.85 -14.96 5.21
CA GLY A 524 -12.93 -14.44 3.84
C GLY A 524 -12.64 -12.94 3.68
N SER A 525 -12.35 -12.20 4.76
CA SER A 525 -11.94 -10.82 4.64
C SER A 525 -10.42 -10.69 4.60
N THR A 526 -9.93 -9.90 3.66
CA THR A 526 -8.52 -9.52 3.56
C THR A 526 -8.43 -8.02 3.47
N LEU A 527 -7.36 -7.40 3.99
CA LEU A 527 -7.07 -5.95 3.86
C LEU A 527 -7.09 -5.45 2.40
N ALA A 528 -7.15 -6.36 1.46
CA ALA A 528 -7.26 -6.07 0.04
C ALA A 528 -8.71 -5.95 -0.45
N SER A 529 -9.70 -6.20 0.39
CA SER A 529 -11.11 -6.05 0.05
C SER A 529 -11.44 -4.56 -0.13
N GLY A 530 -11.86 -4.19 -1.27
CA GLY A 530 -12.37 -2.94 -1.83
C GLY A 530 -12.57 -1.69 -0.95
N GLY A 531 -13.13 -0.64 -1.54
CA GLY A 531 -13.46 0.59 -0.83
C GLY A 531 -14.59 0.37 0.19
N LEU A 532 -14.57 1.13 1.29
CA LEU A 532 -15.64 1.13 2.31
C LEU A 532 -16.95 1.75 1.80
N GLY A 533 -16.92 2.43 0.65
CA GLY A 533 -18.07 3.15 0.15
C GLY A 533 -18.59 4.17 1.17
N LEU A 534 -19.91 4.26 1.30
CA LEU A 534 -20.54 5.23 2.20
C LEU A 534 -20.32 4.93 3.70
N ILE A 535 -20.01 3.67 4.06
CA ILE A 535 -19.72 3.30 5.46
C ILE A 535 -18.48 4.05 5.98
N GLY A 536 -17.48 4.27 5.12
CA GLY A 536 -16.25 4.99 5.47
C GLY A 536 -16.42 6.50 5.65
N VAL A 537 -17.52 7.10 5.20
CA VAL A 537 -17.72 8.56 5.26
C VAL A 537 -17.79 9.05 6.71
N LYS A 538 -18.66 8.46 7.51
CA LYS A 538 -18.87 8.90 8.90
C LYS A 538 -17.59 8.83 9.74
N PRO A 539 -16.87 7.70 9.85
CA PRO A 539 -15.66 7.65 10.64
C PRO A 539 -14.56 8.57 10.13
N THR A 540 -14.38 8.70 8.80
CA THR A 540 -13.40 9.61 8.19
C THR A 540 -13.63 11.06 8.64
N TYR A 541 -14.85 11.56 8.55
CA TYR A 541 -15.13 12.95 8.93
C TYR A 541 -15.19 13.16 10.44
N LEU A 542 -15.61 12.17 11.24
CA LEU A 542 -15.52 12.24 12.70
C LEU A 542 -14.07 12.44 13.14
N ILE A 543 -13.16 11.63 12.64
CA ILE A 543 -11.73 11.74 12.97
C ILE A 543 -11.19 13.10 12.49
N THR A 544 -11.51 13.50 11.25
CA THR A 544 -11.09 14.81 10.70
C THR A 544 -11.56 15.97 11.59
N HIS A 545 -12.83 15.98 12.02
CA HIS A 545 -13.37 17.03 12.87
C HIS A 545 -12.64 17.08 14.22
N ARG A 546 -12.40 15.93 14.86
CA ARG A 546 -11.68 15.90 16.16
C ARG A 546 -10.25 16.42 16.06
N ILE A 547 -9.54 16.05 14.99
CA ILE A 547 -8.20 16.58 14.72
C ILE A 547 -8.25 18.10 14.56
N LEU A 548 -9.15 18.62 13.73
CA LEU A 548 -9.28 20.06 13.48
C LEU A 548 -9.74 20.84 14.74
N GLU A 549 -10.69 20.32 15.50
CA GLU A 549 -11.14 20.91 16.77
C GLU A 549 -10.01 21.02 17.79
N GLN A 550 -9.17 20.00 17.92
CA GLN A 550 -8.04 20.03 18.83
C GLN A 550 -6.98 21.04 18.36
N ILE A 551 -6.64 21.05 17.07
CA ILE A 551 -5.70 22.02 16.50
C ILE A 551 -6.21 23.46 16.71
N GLY A 552 -7.49 23.73 16.49
CA GLY A 552 -8.08 25.04 16.67
C GLY A 552 -8.15 25.54 18.12
N LYS A 553 -8.01 24.63 19.11
CA LYS A 553 -7.93 24.98 20.54
C LYS A 553 -6.49 25.15 21.03
N GLU A 554 -5.49 24.72 20.28
CA GLU A 554 -4.08 24.92 20.61
C GLU A 554 -3.70 26.40 20.44
N LYS A 555 -3.12 26.96 21.50
CA LYS A 555 -2.58 28.33 21.52
C LYS A 555 -1.08 28.33 21.29
#